data_d1fb66cf957d4f30c5263e1857048639
#
_entry.id   d1fb66cf957d4f30c5263e1857048639
#
_cell.length_a   1.000
_cell.length_b   1.000
_cell.length_c   1.000
_cell.angle_alpha   90.00
_cell.angle_beta   90.00
_cell.angle_gamma   90.00
#
_symmetry.space_group_name_H-M   'P 1'
#
loop_
_entity.id
_entity.type
_entity.pdbx_description
1 polymer ?
#
loop_
_entity_poly.entity_id
_entity_poly.type
_entity_poly.pdbx_seq_one_letter_code
_entity_poly.pdbx_strand_id
1 'polypeptide(L)'
;MRILKYLFLLLFLFLIGTSVFVSTQKGDYDVTRSIVIKNPRNTVFNYINDFRNWETFCSWIKNDNTYKFNYPELTMGQGASCSWVSSGTEGNLKTVSVKENESISQKMVNNEETSTIYWNFKDTIGGTKVTWRSKGKLDFKSKVAAFFHGGINSVVGDEYEKSLENLNKTLDYEINTYSVKVNGIVNRPGGFYLKQFLHCKQKDVDRNIKILVSRMEHFFDKNKMSSNGKPFIIYHKYDRTKDDIGFSVCMPVRDSIHIMPGSDIESGKLASYTSLKTTLTGDYSHTQTAWKKALTYSTDNHLERNNSGQIVEVYAVGRNDVKNPSKWVTEIYIPVFPKSVPKPVNRRSLDSLVVATPPTESTTP
;
A
#
# COMPACT_ATOMS: atom_id res chain seq x y z
N MET A 1 -24.07 -16.15 -62.56
CA MET A 1 -23.29 -17.22 -61.87
C MET A 1 -21.77 -17.24 -62.24
N ARG A 2 -21.34 -16.99 -63.47
CA ARG A 2 -19.92 -17.02 -63.82
C ARG A 2 -19.12 -15.91 -63.16
N ILE A 3 -19.61 -14.65 -63.12
CA ILE A 3 -18.95 -13.51 -62.50
C ILE A 3 -18.72 -13.75 -61.00
N LEU A 4 -19.70 -14.29 -60.28
CA LEU A 4 -19.59 -14.58 -58.84
C LEU A 4 -18.51 -15.65 -58.56
N LYS A 5 -18.32 -16.64 -59.44
CA LYS A 5 -17.27 -17.63 -59.33
C LYS A 5 -15.87 -17.01 -59.48
N TYR A 6 -15.69 -16.07 -60.43
CA TYR A 6 -14.42 -15.36 -60.58
C TYR A 6 -14.13 -14.41 -59.45
N LEU A 7 -15.15 -13.73 -58.91
CA LEU A 7 -15.02 -12.89 -57.72
C LEU A 7 -14.58 -13.71 -56.51
N PHE A 8 -15.19 -14.89 -56.32
CA PHE A 8 -14.82 -15.79 -55.22
C PHE A 8 -13.39 -16.36 -55.40
N LEU A 9 -12.99 -16.70 -56.61
CA LEU A 9 -11.63 -17.17 -56.92
C LEU A 9 -10.61 -16.06 -56.64
N LEU A 10 -10.91 -14.83 -57.04
CA LEU A 10 -10.03 -13.68 -56.82
C LEU A 10 -9.90 -13.37 -55.33
N LEU A 11 -10.99 -13.44 -54.56
CA LEU A 11 -10.96 -13.29 -53.13
C LEU A 11 -10.12 -14.41 -52.47
N PHE A 12 -10.28 -15.63 -52.91
CA PHE A 12 -9.54 -16.78 -52.38
C PHE A 12 -8.02 -16.63 -52.67
N LEU A 13 -7.63 -16.22 -53.87
CA LEU A 13 -6.26 -15.96 -54.23
C LEU A 13 -5.68 -14.80 -53.43
N PHE A 14 -6.49 -13.76 -53.20
CA PHE A 14 -6.10 -12.63 -52.33
C PHE A 14 -5.85 -13.08 -50.90
N LEU A 15 -6.72 -13.91 -50.32
CA LEU A 15 -6.54 -14.48 -48.98
C LEU A 15 -5.29 -15.35 -48.88
N ILE A 16 -5.02 -16.20 -49.88
CA ILE A 16 -3.78 -17.01 -49.93
C ILE A 16 -2.57 -16.09 -49.99
N GLY A 17 -2.57 -15.11 -50.92
CA GLY A 17 -1.48 -14.17 -51.08
C GLY A 17 -1.19 -13.39 -49.78
N THR A 18 -2.23 -12.90 -49.12
CA THR A 18 -2.11 -12.20 -47.85
C THR A 18 -1.58 -13.12 -46.73
N SER A 19 -2.09 -14.38 -46.68
CA SER A 19 -1.60 -15.36 -45.70
C SER A 19 -0.11 -15.69 -45.87
N VAL A 20 0.33 -15.93 -47.13
CA VAL A 20 1.74 -16.15 -47.42
C VAL A 20 2.57 -14.91 -47.10
N PHE A 21 2.11 -13.73 -47.50
CA PHE A 21 2.81 -12.47 -47.19
C PHE A 21 2.98 -12.28 -45.68
N VAL A 22 1.93 -12.42 -44.91
CA VAL A 22 1.97 -12.27 -43.42
C VAL A 22 2.86 -13.32 -42.78
N SER A 23 2.87 -14.57 -43.29
CA SER A 23 3.73 -15.63 -42.76
C SER A 23 5.22 -15.32 -42.91
N THR A 24 5.61 -14.61 -43.99
CA THR A 24 7.00 -14.21 -44.25
C THR A 24 7.43 -12.99 -43.41
N GLN A 25 6.49 -12.25 -42.83
CA GLN A 25 6.84 -11.09 -42.00
C GLN A 25 7.52 -11.51 -40.71
N LYS A 26 8.55 -10.76 -40.28
CA LYS A 26 9.16 -10.95 -38.95
C LYS A 26 8.13 -10.67 -37.89
N GLY A 27 7.95 -11.61 -36.94
CA GLY A 27 7.03 -11.43 -35.83
C GLY A 27 7.66 -10.73 -34.63
N ASP A 28 8.99 -10.47 -34.69
CA ASP A 28 9.69 -9.83 -33.57
C ASP A 28 9.22 -8.38 -33.37
N TYR A 29 8.96 -8.00 -32.14
CA TYR A 29 8.57 -6.63 -31.77
C TYR A 29 9.35 -6.09 -30.59
N ASP A 30 9.49 -4.77 -30.55
CA ASP A 30 10.07 -4.00 -29.45
C ASP A 30 9.25 -2.71 -29.30
N VAL A 31 8.25 -2.76 -28.44
CA VAL A 31 7.28 -1.67 -28.23
C VAL A 31 7.56 -1.00 -26.91
N THR A 32 7.60 0.34 -26.92
CA THR A 32 7.81 1.15 -25.73
C THR A 32 6.75 2.24 -25.63
N ARG A 33 6.15 2.39 -24.44
CA ARG A 33 5.26 3.50 -24.09
C ARG A 33 5.66 4.09 -22.76
N SER A 34 5.34 5.36 -22.54
CA SER A 34 5.64 6.01 -21.25
C SER A 34 4.61 7.07 -20.91
N ILE A 35 4.41 7.26 -19.60
CA ILE A 35 3.53 8.28 -19.02
C ILE A 35 4.19 8.91 -17.81
N VAL A 36 3.80 10.13 -17.45
CA VAL A 36 4.13 10.76 -16.17
C VAL A 36 2.94 10.63 -15.23
N ILE A 37 3.13 9.96 -14.11
CA ILE A 37 2.13 9.73 -13.06
C ILE A 37 2.44 10.66 -11.88
N LYS A 38 1.43 11.42 -11.42
CA LYS A 38 1.56 12.42 -10.35
C LYS A 38 1.70 11.82 -8.94
N ASN A 39 2.38 10.71 -8.83
CA ASN A 39 2.60 10.01 -7.57
C ASN A 39 4.10 9.77 -7.34
N PRO A 40 4.55 9.65 -6.08
CA PRO A 40 5.93 9.33 -5.75
C PRO A 40 6.37 7.98 -6.36
N ARG A 41 7.63 7.90 -6.75
CA ARG A 41 8.21 6.75 -7.45
C ARG A 41 8.02 5.42 -6.70
N ASN A 42 8.21 5.42 -5.39
CA ASN A 42 7.99 4.25 -4.55
C ASN A 42 6.53 3.75 -4.57
N THR A 43 5.57 4.65 -4.60
CA THR A 43 4.13 4.31 -4.68
C THR A 43 3.80 3.66 -6.01
N VAL A 44 4.21 4.28 -7.11
CA VAL A 44 3.98 3.76 -8.47
C VAL A 44 4.68 2.42 -8.67
N PHE A 45 5.94 2.33 -8.26
CA PHE A 45 6.71 1.10 -8.31
C PHE A 45 6.04 -0.05 -7.53
N ASN A 46 5.67 0.18 -6.28
CA ASN A 46 5.03 -0.82 -5.44
C ASN A 46 3.68 -1.30 -6.00
N TYR A 47 2.94 -0.39 -6.65
CA TYR A 47 1.66 -0.73 -7.25
C TYR A 47 1.81 -1.68 -8.44
N ILE A 48 2.75 -1.39 -9.36
CA ILE A 48 3.04 -2.22 -10.53
C ILE A 48 3.71 -3.55 -10.14
N ASN A 49 4.53 -3.53 -9.09
CA ASN A 49 5.27 -4.71 -8.62
C ASN A 49 4.37 -5.79 -8.01
N ASP A 50 3.12 -5.49 -7.66
CA ASP A 50 2.15 -6.44 -7.14
C ASP A 50 1.16 -6.86 -8.24
N PHE A 51 1.22 -8.11 -8.69
CA PHE A 51 0.37 -8.63 -9.76
C PHE A 51 -1.13 -8.53 -9.47
N ARG A 52 -1.55 -8.52 -8.20
CA ARG A 52 -2.97 -8.36 -7.83
C ARG A 52 -3.56 -7.03 -8.30
N ASN A 53 -2.72 -6.03 -8.57
CA ASN A 53 -3.15 -4.72 -9.06
C ASN A 53 -3.33 -4.69 -10.60
N TRP A 54 -2.78 -5.63 -11.34
CA TRP A 54 -2.78 -5.60 -12.80
C TRP A 54 -4.18 -5.64 -13.40
N GLU A 55 -5.11 -6.33 -12.76
CA GLU A 55 -6.52 -6.34 -13.15
C GLU A 55 -7.15 -4.94 -13.15
N THR A 56 -6.60 -3.99 -12.39
CA THR A 56 -7.17 -2.66 -12.25
C THR A 56 -6.78 -1.70 -13.39
N PHE A 57 -5.66 -1.99 -14.07
CA PHE A 57 -5.14 -1.07 -15.08
C PHE A 57 -4.88 -1.70 -16.45
N CYS A 58 -4.59 -2.99 -16.56
CA CYS A 58 -4.37 -3.61 -17.88
C CYS A 58 -5.64 -3.57 -18.72
N SER A 59 -5.58 -2.91 -19.89
CA SER A 59 -6.73 -2.67 -20.76
C SER A 59 -7.33 -3.95 -21.31
N TRP A 60 -6.49 -4.90 -21.70
CA TRP A 60 -6.96 -6.21 -22.22
C TRP A 60 -7.72 -7.03 -21.18
N ILE A 61 -7.42 -6.88 -19.89
CA ILE A 61 -8.15 -7.54 -18.81
C ILE A 61 -9.49 -6.84 -18.57
N LYS A 62 -9.49 -5.51 -18.54
CA LYS A 62 -10.72 -4.72 -18.29
C LYS A 62 -11.76 -4.87 -19.40
N ASN A 63 -11.32 -5.16 -20.61
CA ASN A 63 -12.19 -5.29 -21.78
C ASN A 63 -12.79 -6.69 -21.94
N ASP A 64 -12.35 -7.68 -21.15
CA ASP A 64 -12.81 -9.07 -21.22
C ASP A 64 -13.05 -9.63 -19.82
N ASN A 65 -14.32 -9.74 -19.45
CA ASN A 65 -14.77 -10.25 -18.15
C ASN A 65 -14.56 -11.78 -17.97
N THR A 66 -14.04 -12.48 -18.98
CA THR A 66 -13.79 -13.93 -18.91
C THR A 66 -12.46 -14.27 -18.23
N TYR A 67 -11.57 -13.29 -18.05
CA TYR A 67 -10.30 -13.50 -17.35
C TYR A 67 -10.50 -13.95 -15.92
N LYS A 68 -9.90 -15.10 -15.60
CA LYS A 68 -9.83 -15.65 -14.24
C LYS A 68 -8.36 -15.75 -13.83
N PHE A 69 -7.97 -15.01 -12.82
CA PHE A 69 -6.60 -14.99 -12.31
C PHE A 69 -6.42 -16.00 -11.18
N ASN A 70 -5.25 -16.61 -11.17
CA ASN A 70 -4.74 -17.40 -10.05
C ASN A 70 -3.47 -16.74 -9.53
N TYR A 71 -3.46 -16.43 -8.23
CA TYR A 71 -2.34 -15.79 -7.53
C TYR A 71 -1.75 -16.78 -6.55
N PRO A 72 -0.47 -17.19 -6.73
CA PRO A 72 0.29 -17.88 -5.70
C PRO A 72 0.48 -16.99 -4.47
N GLU A 73 1.06 -17.56 -3.41
CA GLU A 73 1.38 -16.82 -2.18
C GLU A 73 2.29 -15.59 -2.44
N LEU A 74 3.29 -15.74 -3.32
CA LEU A 74 4.19 -14.65 -3.71
C LEU A 74 3.66 -13.91 -4.95
N THR A 75 3.04 -12.74 -4.72
CA THR A 75 2.46 -11.89 -5.78
C THR A 75 3.29 -10.67 -6.14
N MET A 76 4.35 -10.35 -5.39
CA MET A 76 5.19 -9.18 -5.59
C MET A 76 6.67 -9.48 -5.39
N GLY A 77 7.53 -8.71 -6.07
CA GLY A 77 8.98 -8.86 -5.98
C GLY A 77 9.55 -9.93 -6.90
N GLN A 78 10.85 -10.20 -6.76
CA GLN A 78 11.53 -11.20 -7.56
C GLN A 78 10.96 -12.60 -7.28
N GLY A 79 10.66 -13.36 -8.33
CA GLY A 79 10.07 -14.69 -8.24
C GLY A 79 8.54 -14.69 -8.15
N ALA A 80 7.91 -13.54 -7.92
CA ALA A 80 6.46 -13.40 -7.95
C ALA A 80 5.88 -13.83 -9.29
N SER A 81 4.66 -14.38 -9.27
CA SER A 81 3.98 -14.82 -10.48
C SER A 81 2.46 -14.68 -10.37
N CYS A 82 1.80 -14.68 -11.51
CA CYS A 82 0.37 -14.90 -11.63
C CYS A 82 0.10 -15.70 -12.92
N SER A 83 -1.05 -16.35 -12.99
CA SER A 83 -1.53 -17.00 -14.20
C SER A 83 -2.99 -16.65 -14.43
N TRP A 84 -3.45 -16.80 -15.67
CA TRP A 84 -4.82 -16.52 -16.04
C TRP A 84 -5.32 -17.51 -17.09
N VAL A 85 -6.63 -17.63 -17.11
CA VAL A 85 -7.39 -18.33 -18.16
C VAL A 85 -8.54 -17.41 -18.59
N SER A 86 -8.74 -17.27 -19.89
CA SER A 86 -9.86 -16.57 -20.52
C SER A 86 -10.40 -17.40 -21.68
N SER A 87 -11.45 -16.96 -22.37
CA SER A 87 -12.04 -17.65 -23.51
C SER A 87 -11.02 -17.87 -24.64
N GLY A 88 -10.36 -19.04 -24.63
CA GLY A 88 -9.38 -19.46 -25.65
C GLY A 88 -7.98 -18.87 -25.47
N THR A 89 -7.68 -18.32 -24.29
CA THR A 89 -6.36 -17.76 -23.97
C THR A 89 -5.96 -18.21 -22.56
N GLU A 90 -4.74 -18.70 -22.42
CA GLU A 90 -4.12 -18.98 -21.12
C GLU A 90 -2.73 -18.34 -21.08
N GLY A 91 -2.31 -17.94 -19.90
CA GLY A 91 -1.01 -17.33 -19.78
C GLY A 91 -0.49 -17.23 -18.35
N ASN A 92 0.77 -16.85 -18.27
CA ASN A 92 1.42 -16.57 -17.00
C ASN A 92 2.39 -15.40 -17.13
N LEU A 93 2.64 -14.79 -15.99
CA LEU A 93 3.56 -13.69 -15.85
C LEU A 93 4.43 -13.93 -14.63
N LYS A 94 5.75 -13.80 -14.76
CA LYS A 94 6.73 -14.03 -13.70
C LYS A 94 7.73 -12.88 -13.63
N THR A 95 7.94 -12.35 -12.44
CA THR A 95 8.99 -11.36 -12.18
C THR A 95 10.35 -12.04 -12.11
N VAL A 96 11.25 -11.66 -13.02
CA VAL A 96 12.60 -12.22 -13.15
C VAL A 96 13.59 -11.47 -12.28
N SER A 97 13.53 -10.13 -12.31
CA SER A 97 14.41 -9.29 -11.51
C SER A 97 13.72 -8.00 -11.08
N VAL A 98 14.15 -7.49 -9.93
CA VAL A 98 13.66 -6.23 -9.34
C VAL A 98 14.85 -5.42 -8.86
N LYS A 99 14.91 -4.16 -9.28
CA LYS A 99 15.75 -3.13 -8.67
C LYS A 99 14.81 -2.13 -8.02
N GLU A 100 14.80 -2.09 -6.69
CA GLU A 100 13.82 -1.35 -5.91
C GLU A 100 13.72 0.12 -6.34
N ASN A 101 12.48 0.57 -6.62
CA ASN A 101 12.14 1.91 -7.11
C ASN A 101 12.78 2.31 -8.46
N GLU A 102 13.49 1.42 -9.16
CA GLU A 102 14.14 1.76 -10.43
C GLU A 102 13.61 0.95 -11.61
N SER A 103 13.54 -0.39 -11.46
CA SER A 103 13.13 -1.24 -12.58
C SER A 103 12.57 -2.59 -12.16
N ILE A 104 11.72 -3.16 -13.02
CA ILE A 104 11.19 -4.52 -12.91
C ILE A 104 11.34 -5.19 -14.27
N SER A 105 11.85 -6.42 -14.30
CA SER A 105 11.88 -7.27 -15.48
C SER A 105 11.02 -8.48 -15.28
N GLN A 106 10.16 -8.78 -16.27
CA GLN A 106 9.18 -9.85 -16.19
C GLN A 106 9.17 -10.66 -17.47
N LYS A 107 8.83 -11.94 -17.38
CA LYS A 107 8.59 -12.82 -18.50
C LYS A 107 7.10 -13.15 -18.55
N MET A 108 6.50 -12.90 -19.71
CA MET A 108 5.10 -13.22 -19.98
C MET A 108 5.04 -14.34 -21.04
N VAL A 109 4.18 -15.31 -20.80
CA VAL A 109 3.77 -16.32 -21.77
C VAL A 109 2.26 -16.20 -21.91
N ASN A 110 1.79 -16.06 -23.13
CA ASN A 110 0.38 -15.97 -23.49
C ASN A 110 0.12 -16.93 -24.64
N ASN A 111 -0.52 -18.07 -24.36
CA ASN A 111 -0.54 -19.23 -25.25
C ASN A 111 0.90 -19.63 -25.66
N GLU A 112 1.22 -19.61 -26.95
CA GLU A 112 2.55 -19.91 -27.50
C GLU A 112 3.47 -18.67 -27.59
N GLU A 113 2.94 -17.47 -27.36
CA GLU A 113 3.71 -16.23 -27.44
C GLU A 113 4.50 -15.98 -26.16
N THR A 114 5.77 -15.68 -26.31
CA THR A 114 6.64 -15.30 -25.20
C THR A 114 7.14 -13.88 -25.38
N SER A 115 7.05 -13.09 -24.32
CA SER A 115 7.59 -11.74 -24.29
C SER A 115 8.33 -11.44 -22.98
N THR A 116 9.25 -10.48 -23.06
CA THR A 116 9.94 -9.92 -21.90
C THR A 116 9.47 -8.49 -21.71
N ILE A 117 8.99 -8.20 -20.53
CA ILE A 117 8.49 -6.89 -20.14
C ILE A 117 9.52 -6.20 -19.25
N TYR A 118 9.77 -4.93 -19.51
CA TYR A 118 10.67 -4.07 -18.75
C TYR A 118 9.91 -2.82 -18.31
N TRP A 119 9.88 -2.61 -17.01
CA TRP A 119 9.42 -1.38 -16.40
C TRP A 119 10.60 -0.56 -15.93
N ASN A 120 10.55 0.75 -16.16
CA ASN A 120 11.54 1.69 -15.67
C ASN A 120 10.85 2.90 -15.03
N PHE A 121 11.35 3.31 -13.87
CA PHE A 121 10.78 4.37 -13.04
C PHE A 121 11.83 5.44 -12.81
N LYS A 122 11.52 6.68 -13.19
CA LYS A 122 12.41 7.83 -13.01
C LYS A 122 11.63 9.00 -12.43
N ASP A 123 12.23 9.66 -11.43
CA ASP A 123 11.67 10.92 -10.94
C ASP A 123 11.72 11.97 -12.04
N THR A 124 10.67 12.78 -12.13
CA THR A 124 10.56 13.88 -13.09
C THR A 124 9.77 15.03 -12.47
N ILE A 125 9.77 16.18 -13.10
CA ILE A 125 8.92 17.31 -12.70
C ILE A 125 7.47 16.85 -12.79
N GLY A 126 6.75 16.94 -11.67
CA GLY A 126 5.34 16.59 -11.56
C GLY A 126 5.05 15.12 -11.21
N GLY A 127 6.07 14.30 -10.88
CA GLY A 127 5.85 12.93 -10.41
C GLY A 127 6.87 11.91 -10.91
N THR A 128 6.39 10.76 -11.35
CA THR A 128 7.20 9.64 -11.81
C THR A 128 6.96 9.37 -13.28
N LYS A 129 8.02 9.41 -14.10
CA LYS A 129 7.99 8.88 -15.46
C LYS A 129 8.07 7.36 -15.41
N VAL A 130 7.01 6.71 -15.84
CA VAL A 130 6.92 5.26 -16.00
C VAL A 130 7.11 4.92 -17.47
N THR A 131 8.02 4.00 -17.76
CA THR A 131 8.24 3.47 -19.10
C THR A 131 7.97 1.97 -19.09
N TRP A 132 7.08 1.54 -19.96
CA TRP A 132 6.77 0.14 -20.24
C TRP A 132 7.32 -0.24 -21.60
N ARG A 133 8.26 -1.18 -21.64
CA ARG A 133 8.82 -1.76 -22.84
C ARG A 133 8.55 -3.24 -22.88
N SER A 134 8.11 -3.76 -24.01
CA SER A 134 7.95 -5.20 -24.20
C SER A 134 8.66 -5.63 -25.48
N LYS A 135 9.37 -6.74 -25.37
CA LYS A 135 10.02 -7.43 -26.49
C LYS A 135 9.48 -8.83 -26.57
N GLY A 136 9.07 -9.23 -27.76
CA GLY A 136 8.52 -10.57 -27.97
C GLY A 136 8.43 -10.93 -29.44
N LYS A 137 7.75 -12.05 -29.68
CA LYS A 137 7.49 -12.55 -31.01
C LYS A 137 6.03 -12.95 -31.12
N LEU A 138 5.34 -12.40 -32.11
CA LEU A 138 3.95 -12.75 -32.42
C LEU A 138 3.86 -14.10 -33.12
N ASP A 139 2.82 -14.85 -32.79
CA ASP A 139 2.39 -16.01 -33.57
C ASP A 139 1.77 -15.58 -34.93
N PHE A 140 1.39 -16.55 -35.76
CA PHE A 140 0.79 -16.25 -37.08
C PHE A 140 -0.56 -15.51 -36.93
N LYS A 141 -1.41 -15.90 -35.98
CA LYS A 141 -2.73 -15.29 -35.77
C LYS A 141 -2.59 -13.80 -35.38
N SER A 142 -1.69 -13.51 -34.44
CA SER A 142 -1.39 -12.15 -33.98
C SER A 142 -0.74 -11.30 -35.06
N LYS A 143 0.09 -11.89 -35.95
CA LYS A 143 0.62 -11.21 -37.15
C LYS A 143 -0.48 -10.80 -38.13
N VAL A 144 -1.44 -11.70 -38.40
CA VAL A 144 -2.62 -11.40 -39.23
C VAL A 144 -3.42 -10.25 -38.62
N ALA A 145 -3.71 -10.32 -37.34
CA ALA A 145 -4.43 -9.26 -36.64
C ALA A 145 -3.66 -7.93 -36.73
N ALA A 146 -2.35 -7.93 -36.45
CA ALA A 146 -1.51 -6.75 -36.56
C ALA A 146 -1.50 -6.14 -37.95
N PHE A 147 -1.45 -6.98 -38.99
CA PHE A 147 -1.46 -6.52 -40.41
C PHE A 147 -2.72 -5.70 -40.72
N PHE A 148 -3.90 -6.14 -40.27
CA PHE A 148 -5.16 -5.44 -40.52
C PHE A 148 -5.40 -4.23 -39.60
N HIS A 149 -4.69 -4.13 -38.47
CA HIS A 149 -4.85 -3.05 -37.48
C HIS A 149 -3.69 -2.04 -37.45
N GLY A 150 -2.94 -1.89 -38.55
CA GLY A 150 -1.91 -0.86 -38.66
C GLY A 150 -0.53 -1.25 -38.12
N GLY A 151 -0.31 -2.57 -37.91
CA GLY A 151 0.98 -3.12 -37.50
C GLY A 151 1.07 -3.40 -35.99
N ILE A 152 2.16 -4.05 -35.60
CA ILE A 152 2.44 -4.48 -34.21
C ILE A 152 2.49 -3.29 -33.24
N ASN A 153 3.11 -2.20 -33.64
CA ASN A 153 3.24 -1.00 -32.82
C ASN A 153 1.90 -0.33 -32.49
N SER A 154 0.91 -0.46 -33.39
CA SER A 154 -0.45 0.01 -33.12
C SER A 154 -1.14 -0.95 -32.14
N VAL A 155 -1.24 -2.23 -32.46
CA VAL A 155 -1.99 -3.21 -31.66
C VAL A 155 -1.45 -3.29 -30.23
N VAL A 156 -0.16 -3.55 -30.06
CA VAL A 156 0.47 -3.72 -28.74
C VAL A 156 0.66 -2.36 -28.05
N GLY A 157 1.04 -1.34 -28.82
CA GLY A 157 1.31 -0.01 -28.30
C GLY A 157 0.06 0.69 -27.76
N ASP A 158 -1.06 0.59 -28.46
CA ASP A 158 -2.32 1.21 -28.05
C ASP A 158 -2.86 0.56 -26.77
N GLU A 159 -2.69 -0.77 -26.62
CA GLU A 159 -3.06 -1.48 -25.39
C GLU A 159 -2.19 -1.04 -24.20
N TYR A 160 -0.90 -0.82 -24.40
CA TYR A 160 -0.02 -0.32 -23.36
C TYR A 160 -0.32 1.13 -22.99
N GLU A 161 -0.62 1.97 -23.96
CA GLU A 161 -0.98 3.37 -23.74
C GLU A 161 -2.26 3.48 -22.92
N LYS A 162 -3.33 2.76 -23.31
CA LYS A 162 -4.57 2.68 -22.54
C LYS A 162 -4.35 2.11 -21.14
N SER A 163 -3.50 1.10 -20.99
CA SER A 163 -3.18 0.52 -19.68
C SER A 163 -2.44 1.50 -18.80
N LEU A 164 -1.49 2.26 -19.33
CA LEU A 164 -0.78 3.32 -18.60
C LEU A 164 -1.71 4.48 -18.21
N GLU A 165 -2.66 4.86 -19.08
CA GLU A 165 -3.71 5.84 -18.71
C GLU A 165 -4.61 5.33 -17.59
N ASN A 166 -5.04 4.06 -17.67
CA ASN A 166 -5.81 3.42 -16.62
C ASN A 166 -5.03 3.38 -15.30
N LEU A 167 -3.75 3.04 -15.36
CA LEU A 167 -2.85 3.04 -14.20
C LEU A 167 -2.79 4.42 -13.55
N ASN A 168 -2.64 5.48 -14.35
CA ASN A 168 -2.62 6.86 -13.84
C ASN A 168 -3.95 7.22 -13.15
N LYS A 169 -5.10 6.91 -13.78
CA LYS A 169 -6.43 7.16 -13.20
C LYS A 169 -6.65 6.35 -11.91
N THR A 170 -6.25 5.09 -11.93
CA THR A 170 -6.42 4.20 -10.77
C THR A 170 -5.55 4.65 -9.60
N LEU A 171 -4.28 4.99 -9.85
CA LEU A 171 -3.39 5.49 -8.81
C LEU A 171 -3.85 6.84 -8.27
N ASP A 172 -4.30 7.75 -9.15
CA ASP A 172 -4.85 9.03 -8.70
C ASP A 172 -6.04 8.81 -7.74
N TYR A 173 -6.97 7.92 -8.07
CA TYR A 173 -8.08 7.55 -7.21
C TYR A 173 -7.62 6.89 -5.91
N GLU A 174 -6.82 5.82 -6.00
CA GLU A 174 -6.42 5.00 -4.85
C GLU A 174 -5.57 5.77 -3.84
N ILE A 175 -4.72 6.68 -4.31
CA ILE A 175 -3.84 7.47 -3.43
C ILE A 175 -4.58 8.69 -2.89
N ASN A 176 -5.39 9.39 -3.68
CA ASN A 176 -6.05 10.62 -3.25
C ASN A 176 -7.38 10.38 -2.52
N THR A 177 -7.91 9.16 -2.56
CA THR A 177 -9.11 8.79 -1.79
C THR A 177 -8.70 8.39 -0.38
N TYR A 178 -8.83 9.33 0.56
CA TYR A 178 -8.54 9.08 1.97
C TYR A 178 -9.43 9.90 2.90
N SER A 179 -9.54 9.46 4.12
CA SER A 179 -10.18 10.20 5.20
C SER A 179 -9.41 10.07 6.51
N VAL A 180 -9.41 11.13 7.29
CA VAL A 180 -8.83 11.13 8.64
C VAL A 180 -9.91 11.52 9.64
N LYS A 181 -10.19 10.61 10.57
CA LYS A 181 -11.15 10.79 11.65
C LYS A 181 -10.42 10.78 12.99
N VAL A 182 -10.57 11.85 13.77
CA VAL A 182 -10.19 11.84 15.19
C VAL A 182 -11.34 11.22 15.97
N ASN A 183 -11.07 10.05 16.55
CA ASN A 183 -12.10 9.26 17.27
C ASN A 183 -12.31 9.75 18.71
N GLY A 184 -11.41 10.59 19.22
CA GLY A 184 -11.44 11.08 20.59
C GLY A 184 -10.67 10.19 21.56
N ILE A 185 -10.97 10.34 22.84
CA ILE A 185 -10.28 9.63 23.92
C ILE A 185 -10.85 8.21 24.06
N VAL A 186 -9.97 7.22 23.99
CA VAL A 186 -10.30 5.79 24.13
C VAL A 186 -9.35 5.12 25.13
N ASN A 187 -9.77 4.02 25.71
CA ASN A 187 -8.87 3.14 26.44
C ASN A 187 -8.26 2.13 25.48
N ARG A 188 -6.91 2.20 25.28
CA ARG A 188 -6.19 1.23 24.49
C ARG A 188 -5.83 0.02 25.35
N PRO A 189 -6.24 -1.20 24.95
CA PRO A 189 -5.89 -2.40 25.69
C PRO A 189 -4.39 -2.65 25.66
N GLY A 190 -3.88 -3.24 26.73
CA GLY A 190 -2.52 -3.76 26.80
C GLY A 190 -2.40 -5.13 26.14
N GLY A 191 -1.19 -5.70 26.19
CA GLY A 191 -0.91 -7.04 25.65
C GLY A 191 0.56 -7.33 25.59
N PHE A 192 0.89 -8.59 25.29
CA PHE A 192 2.26 -9.03 25.03
C PHE A 192 2.59 -8.90 23.56
N TYR A 193 3.85 -8.67 23.24
CA TYR A 193 4.34 -8.57 21.87
C TYR A 193 5.81 -8.99 21.79
N LEU A 194 6.23 -9.41 20.61
CA LEU A 194 7.63 -9.45 20.22
C LEU A 194 7.96 -8.22 19.42
N LYS A 195 9.13 -7.64 19.61
CA LYS A 195 9.58 -6.42 18.92
C LYS A 195 10.97 -6.56 18.35
N GLN A 196 11.21 -5.85 17.27
CA GLN A 196 12.54 -5.55 16.76
C GLN A 196 12.73 -4.03 16.74
N PHE A 197 13.78 -3.55 17.38
CA PHE A 197 14.07 -2.12 17.52
C PHE A 197 15.05 -1.65 16.47
N LEU A 198 14.88 -0.40 15.98
CA LEU A 198 15.79 0.24 15.03
C LEU A 198 15.85 1.75 15.25
N HIS A 199 17.03 2.33 14.96
CA HIS A 199 17.22 3.76 14.75
C HIS A 199 17.48 4.04 13.26
N CYS A 200 16.86 5.07 12.70
CA CYS A 200 17.15 5.53 11.35
C CYS A 200 16.78 7.00 11.14
N LYS A 201 17.16 7.55 10.00
CA LYS A 201 16.71 8.88 9.57
C LYS A 201 15.23 8.87 9.22
N GLN A 202 14.56 10.01 9.40
CA GLN A 202 13.13 10.14 9.13
C GLN A 202 12.73 9.69 7.72
N LYS A 203 13.53 9.99 6.72
CA LYS A 203 13.30 9.60 5.32
C LYS A 203 13.33 8.09 5.08
N ASP A 204 13.98 7.33 5.95
CA ASP A 204 14.17 5.88 5.82
C ASP A 204 13.18 5.07 6.68
N VAL A 205 12.33 5.73 7.48
CA VAL A 205 11.38 5.07 8.42
C VAL A 205 10.46 4.10 7.68
N ASP A 206 9.75 4.54 6.66
CA ASP A 206 8.77 3.71 5.93
C ASP A 206 9.42 2.47 5.29
N ARG A 207 10.64 2.64 4.75
CA ARG A 207 11.41 1.55 4.17
C ARG A 207 11.81 0.53 5.25
N ASN A 208 12.31 1.01 6.38
CA ASN A 208 12.77 0.15 7.46
C ASN A 208 11.60 -0.56 8.16
N ILE A 209 10.44 0.09 8.32
CA ILE A 209 9.23 -0.55 8.83
C ILE A 209 8.86 -1.76 7.95
N LYS A 210 8.83 -1.60 6.62
CA LYS A 210 8.53 -2.70 5.70
C LYS A 210 9.50 -3.87 5.85
N ILE A 211 10.81 -3.58 5.94
CA ILE A 211 11.86 -4.60 6.12
C ILE A 211 11.66 -5.34 7.45
N LEU A 212 11.42 -4.60 8.53
CA LEU A 212 11.27 -5.20 9.86
C LEU A 212 9.97 -6.00 9.99
N VAL A 213 8.86 -5.52 9.39
CA VAL A 213 7.60 -6.29 9.35
C VAL A 213 7.83 -7.62 8.65
N SER A 214 8.45 -7.63 7.46
CA SER A 214 8.74 -8.88 6.73
C SER A 214 9.68 -9.81 7.50
N ARG A 215 10.67 -9.27 8.22
CA ARG A 215 11.55 -10.07 9.08
C ARG A 215 10.79 -10.70 10.24
N MET A 216 9.91 -9.93 10.89
CA MET A 216 9.08 -10.42 12.00
C MET A 216 8.10 -11.49 11.51
N GLU A 217 7.44 -11.28 10.36
CA GLU A 217 6.57 -12.28 9.72
C GLU A 217 7.35 -13.57 9.46
N HIS A 218 8.51 -13.49 8.81
CA HIS A 218 9.37 -14.65 8.57
C HIS A 218 9.81 -15.36 9.87
N PHE A 219 10.12 -14.59 10.92
CA PHE A 219 10.45 -15.15 12.22
C PHE A 219 9.29 -15.95 12.82
N PHE A 220 8.06 -15.43 12.72
CA PHE A 220 6.85 -16.10 13.19
C PHE A 220 6.60 -17.39 12.41
N ASP A 221 6.68 -17.33 11.08
CA ASP A 221 6.48 -18.50 10.21
C ASP A 221 7.52 -19.59 10.49
N LYS A 222 8.81 -19.22 10.57
CA LYS A 222 9.90 -20.16 10.87
C LYS A 222 9.73 -20.87 12.21
N ASN A 223 9.19 -20.16 13.21
CA ASN A 223 8.98 -20.69 14.55
C ASN A 223 7.55 -21.23 14.75
N LYS A 224 6.71 -21.29 13.69
CA LYS A 224 5.31 -21.74 13.72
C LYS A 224 4.49 -21.00 14.77
N MET A 225 4.72 -19.71 14.92
CA MET A 225 4.03 -18.81 15.86
C MET A 225 2.87 -18.11 15.16
N SER A 226 1.79 -17.88 15.89
CA SER A 226 0.65 -17.10 15.40
C SER A 226 0.61 -15.73 16.07
N SER A 227 0.42 -14.68 15.27
CA SER A 227 0.18 -13.34 15.80
C SER A 227 -1.21 -13.25 16.42
N ASN A 228 -1.32 -12.59 17.58
CA ASN A 228 -2.59 -12.31 18.26
C ASN A 228 -3.09 -10.90 17.93
N GLY A 229 -3.11 -10.54 16.65
CA GLY A 229 -3.55 -9.24 16.16
C GLY A 229 -2.65 -8.67 15.07
N LYS A 230 -2.85 -7.41 14.75
CA LYS A 230 -2.13 -6.73 13.66
C LYS A 230 -0.76 -6.18 14.12
N PRO A 231 0.24 -6.13 13.23
CA PRO A 231 1.50 -5.46 13.50
C PRO A 231 1.28 -4.01 13.91
N PHE A 232 2.13 -3.52 14.81
CA PHE A 232 2.11 -2.13 15.23
C PHE A 232 3.51 -1.59 15.47
N ILE A 233 3.63 -0.27 15.39
CA ILE A 233 4.88 0.45 15.62
C ILE A 233 4.80 1.17 16.95
N ILE A 234 5.86 1.07 17.76
CA ILE A 234 6.07 1.92 18.93
C ILE A 234 7.13 2.95 18.55
N TYR A 235 6.78 4.23 18.63
CA TYR A 235 7.73 5.32 18.47
C TYR A 235 8.32 5.68 19.84
N HIS A 236 9.65 5.61 19.96
CA HIS A 236 10.36 5.87 21.24
C HIS A 236 10.82 7.30 21.35
N LYS A 237 11.77 7.72 20.52
CA LYS A 237 12.37 9.05 20.57
C LYS A 237 12.67 9.55 19.15
N TYR A 238 12.45 10.83 18.96
CA TYR A 238 12.90 11.57 17.77
C TYR A 238 13.89 12.65 18.20
N ASP A 239 15.15 12.50 17.78
CA ASP A 239 16.17 13.53 17.91
C ASP A 239 16.20 14.38 16.64
N ARG A 240 15.54 15.56 16.71
CA ARG A 240 15.44 16.48 15.57
C ARG A 240 16.80 17.01 15.12
N THR A 241 17.79 17.10 16.01
CA THR A 241 19.11 17.67 15.69
C THR A 241 19.93 16.71 14.85
N LYS A 242 19.75 15.40 15.05
CA LYS A 242 20.44 14.33 14.35
C LYS A 242 19.60 13.71 13.24
N ASP A 243 18.33 14.14 13.10
CA ASP A 243 17.33 13.48 12.23
C ASP A 243 17.25 11.97 12.49
N ASP A 244 17.25 11.59 13.78
CA ASP A 244 17.27 10.19 14.22
C ASP A 244 15.98 9.82 14.94
N ILE A 245 15.32 8.78 14.42
CA ILE A 245 14.07 8.22 14.97
C ILE A 245 14.32 6.81 15.48
N GLY A 246 14.06 6.61 16.77
CA GLY A 246 14.00 5.29 17.36
C GLY A 246 12.58 4.74 17.35
N PHE A 247 12.37 3.56 16.79
CA PHE A 247 11.09 2.88 16.78
C PHE A 247 11.24 1.36 16.89
N SER A 248 10.18 0.69 17.29
CA SER A 248 10.09 -0.77 17.28
C SER A 248 8.94 -1.25 16.41
N VAL A 249 9.18 -2.23 15.58
CA VAL A 249 8.12 -3.02 14.94
C VAL A 249 7.73 -4.13 15.88
N CYS A 250 6.44 -4.24 16.18
CA CYS A 250 5.88 -5.13 17.17
C CYS A 250 4.85 -6.08 16.55
N MET A 251 4.94 -7.36 16.89
CA MET A 251 3.96 -8.38 16.55
C MET A 251 3.27 -8.85 17.82
N PRO A 252 1.93 -8.67 17.97
CA PRO A 252 1.20 -9.10 19.15
C PRO A 252 1.27 -10.61 19.33
N VAL A 253 1.41 -11.05 20.58
CA VAL A 253 1.33 -12.47 20.98
C VAL A 253 0.35 -12.63 22.12
N ARG A 254 -0.21 -13.83 22.29
CA ARG A 254 -1.19 -14.10 23.35
C ARG A 254 -0.56 -14.02 24.74
N ASP A 255 0.61 -14.67 24.88
CA ASP A 255 1.29 -14.84 26.15
C ASP A 255 2.72 -14.30 26.07
N SER A 256 3.35 -14.10 27.23
CA SER A 256 4.76 -13.72 27.30
C SER A 256 5.65 -14.83 26.75
N ILE A 257 6.51 -14.50 25.81
CA ILE A 257 7.45 -15.42 25.17
C ILE A 257 8.86 -15.07 25.65
N HIS A 258 9.55 -16.08 26.15
CA HIS A 258 10.96 -15.92 26.51
C HIS A 258 11.84 -16.01 25.25
N ILE A 259 12.60 -14.98 24.97
CA ILE A 259 13.57 -14.91 23.87
C ILE A 259 14.98 -15.07 24.43
N MET A 260 15.81 -15.88 23.79
CA MET A 260 17.19 -16.10 24.21
C MET A 260 18.01 -14.81 24.16
N PRO A 261 18.89 -14.56 25.12
CA PRO A 261 19.82 -13.43 25.08
C PRO A 261 20.65 -13.42 23.79
N GLY A 262 20.86 -12.22 23.23
CA GLY A 262 21.61 -12.03 21.98
C GLY A 262 20.78 -12.08 20.70
N SER A 263 19.45 -12.29 20.82
CA SER A 263 18.52 -12.08 19.71
C SER A 263 18.31 -10.59 19.46
N ASP A 264 18.12 -10.21 18.20
CA ASP A 264 17.67 -8.89 17.79
C ASP A 264 16.13 -8.69 17.95
N ILE A 265 15.45 -9.76 18.39
CA ILE A 265 14.04 -9.75 18.75
C ILE A 265 13.92 -9.83 20.27
N GLU A 266 13.08 -8.97 20.84
CA GLU A 266 12.85 -8.89 22.27
C GLU A 266 11.36 -9.07 22.59
N SER A 267 11.08 -9.64 23.77
CA SER A 267 9.75 -9.70 24.34
C SER A 267 9.38 -8.38 25.03
N GLY A 268 8.14 -7.95 24.89
CA GLY A 268 7.63 -6.75 25.51
C GLY A 268 6.19 -6.90 26.01
N LYS A 269 5.81 -6.01 26.94
CA LYS A 269 4.44 -5.89 27.43
C LYS A 269 4.00 -4.45 27.37
N LEU A 270 2.84 -4.20 26.77
CA LEU A 270 2.19 -2.91 26.79
C LEU A 270 1.12 -2.93 27.88
N ALA A 271 1.13 -1.93 28.76
CA ALA A 271 0.04 -1.72 29.69
C ALA A 271 -1.17 -1.12 28.98
N SER A 272 -2.37 -1.31 29.53
CA SER A 272 -3.55 -0.54 29.10
C SER A 272 -3.40 0.92 29.51
N TYR A 273 -3.79 1.85 28.61
CA TYR A 273 -3.71 3.29 28.88
C TYR A 273 -4.76 4.09 28.12
N THR A 274 -5.09 5.26 28.66
CA THR A 274 -5.95 6.25 27.99
C THR A 274 -5.19 6.93 26.86
N SER A 275 -5.78 6.98 25.68
CA SER A 275 -5.16 7.54 24.48
C SER A 275 -6.14 8.33 23.63
N LEU A 276 -5.63 9.33 22.92
CA LEU A 276 -6.31 9.93 21.79
C LEU A 276 -6.13 9.01 20.58
N LYS A 277 -7.24 8.50 20.04
CA LYS A 277 -7.26 7.67 18.84
C LYS A 277 -7.56 8.52 17.63
N THR A 278 -6.78 8.32 16.57
CA THR A 278 -7.04 8.88 15.23
C THR A 278 -6.93 7.77 14.20
N THR A 279 -7.88 7.71 13.27
CA THR A 279 -7.95 6.71 12.22
C THR A 279 -7.75 7.38 10.86
N LEU A 280 -6.75 6.92 10.12
CA LEU A 280 -6.57 7.18 8.70
C LEU A 280 -7.19 6.00 7.94
N THR A 281 -8.12 6.28 7.03
CA THR A 281 -8.52 5.36 5.95
C THR A 281 -7.92 5.90 4.66
N GLY A 282 -7.07 5.12 3.98
CA GLY A 282 -6.35 5.55 2.79
C GLY A 282 -4.88 5.13 2.80
N ASP A 283 -4.16 5.54 1.76
CA ASP A 283 -2.73 5.23 1.58
C ASP A 283 -1.86 5.79 2.72
N TYR A 284 -0.80 5.09 3.05
CA TYR A 284 0.16 5.46 4.10
C TYR A 284 0.85 6.80 3.85
N SER A 285 0.88 7.32 2.61
CA SER A 285 1.41 8.66 2.31
C SER A 285 0.68 9.78 3.06
N HIS A 286 -0.55 9.52 3.54
CA HIS A 286 -1.37 10.46 4.32
C HIS A 286 -1.18 10.32 5.84
N THR A 287 -0.29 9.45 6.31
CA THR A 287 -0.02 9.27 7.76
C THR A 287 0.38 10.57 8.43
N GLN A 288 1.21 11.40 7.79
CA GLN A 288 1.57 12.72 8.34
C GLN A 288 0.35 13.65 8.52
N THR A 289 -0.62 13.59 7.60
CA THR A 289 -1.87 14.34 7.73
C THR A 289 -2.70 13.87 8.92
N ALA A 290 -2.74 12.55 9.17
CA ALA A 290 -3.41 11.99 10.33
C ALA A 290 -2.72 12.41 11.65
N TRP A 291 -1.40 12.37 11.70
CA TRP A 291 -0.62 12.87 12.84
C TRP A 291 -0.88 14.35 13.10
N LYS A 292 -0.84 15.19 12.08
CA LYS A 292 -1.14 16.62 12.21
C LYS A 292 -2.52 16.86 12.79
N LYS A 293 -3.56 16.18 12.29
CA LYS A 293 -4.92 16.29 12.81
C LYS A 293 -5.02 15.83 14.27
N ALA A 294 -4.34 14.73 14.63
CA ALA A 294 -4.31 14.23 16.00
C ALA A 294 -3.69 15.26 16.96
N LEU A 295 -2.54 15.83 16.59
CA LEU A 295 -1.83 16.82 17.40
C LEU A 295 -2.61 18.14 17.51
N THR A 296 -3.20 18.63 16.41
CA THR A 296 -4.07 19.82 16.42
C THR A 296 -5.25 19.60 17.38
N TYR A 297 -5.96 18.46 17.24
CA TYR A 297 -7.06 18.13 18.15
C TYR A 297 -6.63 18.07 19.63
N SER A 298 -5.45 17.49 19.90
CA SER A 298 -4.89 17.43 21.26
C SER A 298 -4.68 18.84 21.84
N THR A 299 -4.12 19.75 21.04
CA THR A 299 -3.89 21.15 21.43
C THR A 299 -5.21 21.91 21.66
N ASP A 300 -6.15 21.83 20.69
CA ASP A 300 -7.43 22.54 20.74
C ASP A 300 -8.31 22.09 21.92
N ASN A 301 -8.17 20.84 22.32
CA ASN A 301 -8.91 20.27 23.47
C ASN A 301 -8.12 20.24 24.77
N HIS A 302 -6.96 20.91 24.82
CA HIS A 302 -6.08 20.98 25.99
C HIS A 302 -5.79 19.60 26.62
N LEU A 303 -5.51 18.60 25.76
CA LEU A 303 -5.18 17.26 26.23
C LEU A 303 -3.71 17.20 26.64
N GLU A 304 -3.47 16.87 27.90
CA GLU A 304 -2.12 16.67 28.41
C GLU A 304 -1.57 15.31 27.99
N ARG A 305 -0.35 15.31 27.45
CA ARG A 305 0.32 14.08 27.03
C ARG A 305 0.78 13.28 28.24
N ASN A 306 0.42 11.99 28.28
CA ASN A 306 0.96 11.06 29.26
C ASN A 306 2.27 10.44 28.77
N ASN A 307 3.40 10.94 29.27
CA ASN A 307 4.74 10.49 28.85
C ASN A 307 5.10 9.06 29.36
N SER A 308 4.30 8.49 30.24
CA SER A 308 4.47 7.09 30.68
C SER A 308 3.88 6.08 29.70
N GLY A 309 2.99 6.53 28.79
CA GLY A 309 2.41 5.69 27.76
C GLY A 309 3.24 5.67 26.48
N GLN A 310 3.02 4.66 25.66
CA GLN A 310 3.69 4.47 24.38
C GLN A 310 2.85 5.08 23.25
N ILE A 311 3.51 5.82 22.34
CA ILE A 311 2.89 6.23 21.07
C ILE A 311 2.88 5.02 20.15
N VAL A 312 1.70 4.66 19.65
CA VAL A 312 1.51 3.45 18.85
C VAL A 312 0.79 3.77 17.55
N GLU A 313 1.28 3.19 16.48
CA GLU A 313 0.64 3.19 15.16
C GLU A 313 0.35 1.74 14.76
N VAL A 314 -0.91 1.42 14.47
CA VAL A 314 -1.38 0.07 14.15
C VAL A 314 -1.83 0.02 12.69
N TYR A 315 -1.35 -0.92 11.94
CA TYR A 315 -1.82 -1.21 10.57
C TYR A 315 -3.01 -2.17 10.62
N ALA A 316 -4.19 -1.61 10.97
CA ALA A 316 -5.40 -2.39 11.22
C ALA A 316 -5.90 -3.12 9.97
N VAL A 317 -5.81 -2.46 8.79
CA VAL A 317 -6.02 -3.07 7.47
C VAL A 317 -4.87 -2.63 6.59
N GLY A 318 -4.12 -3.56 6.08
CA GLY A 318 -2.96 -3.26 5.24
C GLY A 318 -3.00 -3.96 3.89
N ARG A 319 -1.87 -3.89 3.17
CA ARG A 319 -1.68 -4.49 1.86
C ARG A 319 -2.00 -6.00 1.82
N ASN A 320 -1.68 -6.73 2.89
CA ASN A 320 -1.94 -8.17 2.96
C ASN A 320 -3.43 -8.50 3.13
N ASP A 321 -4.23 -7.57 3.65
CA ASP A 321 -5.67 -7.72 3.84
C ASP A 321 -6.45 -7.29 2.60
N VAL A 322 -6.10 -6.11 2.03
CA VAL A 322 -6.80 -5.50 0.90
C VAL A 322 -5.79 -4.86 -0.05
N LYS A 323 -5.89 -5.17 -1.34
CA LYS A 323 -5.00 -4.65 -2.38
C LYS A 323 -5.12 -3.13 -2.61
N ASN A 324 -6.28 -2.55 -2.34
CA ASN A 324 -6.63 -1.17 -2.65
C ASN A 324 -6.12 -0.20 -1.56
N PRO A 325 -5.16 0.68 -1.84
CA PRO A 325 -4.65 1.65 -0.86
C PRO A 325 -5.71 2.55 -0.22
N SER A 326 -6.75 2.94 -0.98
CA SER A 326 -7.86 3.74 -0.47
C SER A 326 -8.66 3.09 0.67
N LYS A 327 -8.49 1.78 0.86
CA LYS A 327 -9.18 0.98 1.89
C LYS A 327 -8.28 0.57 3.05
N TRP A 328 -6.99 0.92 3.04
CA TRP A 328 -6.11 0.63 4.17
C TRP A 328 -6.51 1.46 5.37
N VAL A 329 -6.28 0.91 6.57
CA VAL A 329 -6.64 1.56 7.83
C VAL A 329 -5.44 1.60 8.75
N THR A 330 -5.02 2.81 9.10
CA THR A 330 -3.97 3.05 10.09
C THR A 330 -4.58 3.74 11.30
N GLU A 331 -4.31 3.23 12.49
CA GLU A 331 -4.77 3.78 13.74
C GLU A 331 -3.61 4.33 14.55
N ILE A 332 -3.69 5.59 14.92
CA ILE A 332 -2.67 6.29 15.73
C ILE A 332 -3.22 6.44 17.14
N TYR A 333 -2.43 6.06 18.14
CA TYR A 333 -2.74 6.17 19.55
C TYR A 333 -1.70 7.03 20.25
N ILE A 334 -2.11 8.21 20.72
CA ILE A 334 -1.27 9.14 21.48
C ILE A 334 -1.70 9.06 22.94
N PRO A 335 -0.81 8.66 23.87
CA PRO A 335 -1.15 8.60 25.29
C PRO A 335 -1.51 9.98 25.82
N VAL A 336 -2.63 10.07 26.50
CA VAL A 336 -3.10 11.31 27.15
C VAL A 336 -3.59 11.00 28.55
N PHE A 337 -3.56 11.99 29.43
CA PHE A 337 -4.25 11.85 30.72
C PHE A 337 -5.76 11.90 30.50
N PRO A 338 -6.55 11.13 31.30
CA PRO A 338 -7.99 11.27 31.28
C PRO A 338 -8.35 12.70 31.66
N LYS A 339 -9.33 13.32 30.97
CA LYS A 339 -9.83 14.63 31.40
C LYS A 339 -10.26 14.53 32.84
N SER A 340 -9.66 15.36 33.72
CA SER A 340 -10.14 15.50 35.09
C SER A 340 -11.58 16.03 35.02
N VAL A 341 -12.55 15.22 35.42
CA VAL A 341 -13.89 15.72 35.67
C VAL A 341 -13.74 16.68 36.83
N PRO A 342 -14.10 17.96 36.72
CA PRO A 342 -14.08 18.85 37.87
C PRO A 342 -14.92 18.19 38.99
N LYS A 343 -14.31 17.94 40.14
CA LYS A 343 -15.08 17.42 41.31
C LYS A 343 -16.20 18.44 41.52
N PRO A 344 -17.45 18.00 41.64
CA PRO A 344 -18.54 18.91 41.96
C PRO A 344 -18.13 19.63 43.23
N VAL A 345 -18.02 20.94 43.14
CA VAL A 345 -17.76 21.80 44.33
C VAL A 345 -18.92 21.59 45.25
N ASN A 346 -18.67 20.92 46.39
CA ASN A 346 -19.68 20.66 47.38
C ASN A 346 -20.03 22.00 48.02
N ARG A 347 -21.10 22.66 47.54
CA ARG A 347 -21.57 23.98 48.04
C ARG A 347 -21.81 24.00 49.55
N ARG A 348 -21.88 22.84 50.23
CA ARG A 348 -22.04 22.75 51.66
C ARG A 348 -20.83 23.21 52.49
N SER A 349 -19.64 23.34 51.87
CA SER A 349 -18.48 23.85 52.62
C SER A 349 -18.34 25.39 52.59
N LEU A 350 -19.17 26.11 51.81
CA LEU A 350 -19.16 27.57 51.79
C LEU A 350 -20.16 28.21 52.79
N ASP A 351 -21.18 27.47 53.19
CA ASP A 351 -22.16 27.99 54.19
C ASP A 351 -21.69 27.89 55.64
N SER A 352 -20.57 27.21 55.90
CA SER A 352 -19.99 27.11 57.26
C SER A 352 -18.95 28.18 57.57
N LEU A 353 -18.70 29.13 56.66
CA LEU A 353 -17.74 30.22 56.87
C LEU A 353 -18.39 31.61 57.05
N VAL A 354 -19.70 31.69 57.08
CA VAL A 354 -20.40 32.96 57.36
C VAL A 354 -21.20 32.73 58.63
N VAL A 355 -20.68 33.04 59.79
CA VAL A 355 -21.26 33.65 60.98
C VAL A 355 -20.26 33.57 62.13
N ALA A 356 -19.45 34.60 62.26
CA ALA A 356 -18.92 35.02 63.54
C ALA A 356 -19.10 36.56 63.56
N THR A 357 -20.22 37.01 64.08
CA THR A 357 -20.42 38.43 64.47
C THR A 357 -19.57 38.71 65.71
N PRO A 358 -18.87 39.83 65.77
CA PRO A 358 -18.12 40.25 66.98
C PRO A 358 -19.08 40.71 68.08
N PRO A 359 -18.71 40.56 69.34
CA PRO A 359 -19.54 40.92 70.43
C PRO A 359 -19.61 42.47 70.59
N THR A 360 -20.82 42.98 70.83
CA THR A 360 -21.13 44.35 71.13
C THR A 360 -20.58 44.69 72.51
N GLU A 361 -19.70 45.67 72.64
CA GLU A 361 -19.34 46.30 73.95
C GLU A 361 -20.55 47.10 74.48
N SER A 362 -20.96 46.75 75.65
CA SER A 362 -21.88 47.54 76.45
C SER A 362 -21.14 48.55 77.28
N THR A 363 -21.30 49.82 76.96
CA THR A 363 -21.02 50.97 77.86
C THR A 363 -22.23 51.22 78.70
N THR A 364 -22.06 51.27 80.03
CA THR A 364 -22.92 51.96 80.99
C THR A 364 -22.14 52.42 82.20
N PRO A 365 -22.61 53.42 82.96
CA PRO A 365 -22.16 54.79 83.06
C PRO A 365 -21.17 55.04 84.15
#